data_8aa5255201e08d57c7c46ecbea7e6f7e
#
_entry.id   8aa5255201e08d57c7c46ecbea7e6f7e
#
_cell.length_a   1.000
_cell.length_b   1.000
_cell.length_c   1.000
_cell.angle_alpha   90.00
_cell.angle_beta   90.00
_cell.angle_gamma   90.00
#
_symmetry.space_group_name_H-M   'P 1'
#
loop_
_entity.id
_entity.type
_entity.pdbx_description
1 polymer ?
#
loop_
_entity_poly.entity_id
_entity_poly.type
_entity_poly.pdbx_seq_one_letter_code
_entity_poly.pdbx_strand_id
1 'polypeptide(L)'
;MTTARLSLGPLLYYWPRQQTFDFYDEIANSTVDVVYLGETVCARRHELDASDWLTIGQKLQAAGKEVVYSSQVLLESESDIRRLKSLFNNNKYIEANDMSAVNLATEASLAFVAGMTLNLYNESALALMAKKGAIRWVAPVELNSAQLGYLVRAVASTLETEVFAFGRMPLAYSARCFSARHINRQKDSGQFVCLDTPQGLDVYTQDNEPFLTLNGIQTQSVKSCDLLADIPLLLDFGVKVLRISPQAQHTPAIIELFRAVLDNKIEPQEAFNRANSLRLAAACNGYLHDKAGLDLVASRHVGSY
;
A
#
# COMPACT_ATOMS: atom_id res chain seq x y z
N MET A 1 21.00 -11.64 10.97
CA MET A 1 19.94 -10.59 10.92
C MET A 1 18.86 -11.10 10.00
N THR A 2 17.60 -11.13 10.41
CA THR A 2 16.49 -11.49 9.51
C THR A 2 16.36 -10.39 8.46
N THR A 3 16.52 -10.75 7.20
CA THR A 3 16.31 -9.85 6.06
C THR A 3 14.88 -9.35 6.07
N ALA A 4 14.64 -8.07 5.76
CA ALA A 4 13.27 -7.55 5.64
C ALA A 4 12.53 -8.27 4.52
N ARG A 5 11.20 -8.37 4.65
CA ARG A 5 10.31 -8.96 3.67
C ARG A 5 9.81 -7.90 2.70
N LEU A 6 9.45 -8.33 1.49
CA LEU A 6 8.75 -7.50 0.51
C LEU A 6 7.26 -7.79 0.55
N SER A 7 6.44 -6.76 0.58
CA SER A 7 5.00 -6.90 0.39
C SER A 7 4.53 -6.17 -0.88
N LEU A 8 3.60 -6.77 -1.57
CA LEU A 8 2.77 -6.09 -2.56
C LEU A 8 1.52 -5.60 -1.86
N GLY A 9 1.32 -4.29 -1.80
CA GLY A 9 0.11 -3.67 -1.25
C GLY A 9 -1.15 -4.02 -2.04
N PRO A 10 -2.34 -3.72 -1.52
CA PRO A 10 -3.57 -3.96 -2.26
C PRO A 10 -3.60 -3.15 -3.55
N LEU A 11 -4.30 -3.68 -4.56
CA LEU A 11 -4.50 -2.97 -5.82
C LEU A 11 -5.37 -1.74 -5.58
N LEU A 12 -4.79 -0.55 -5.71
CA LEU A 12 -5.50 0.71 -5.49
C LEU A 12 -6.29 1.16 -6.73
N TYR A 13 -5.93 0.65 -7.90
CA TYR A 13 -6.56 1.01 -9.17
C TYR A 13 -7.72 0.08 -9.53
N TYR A 14 -8.54 0.49 -10.49
CA TYR A 14 -9.65 -0.30 -10.96
C TYR A 14 -9.35 -0.82 -12.37
N TRP A 15 -9.00 -2.11 -12.46
CA TRP A 15 -8.66 -2.75 -13.71
C TRP A 15 -9.74 -3.77 -14.11
N PRO A 16 -9.85 -4.08 -15.40
CA PRO A 16 -10.70 -5.17 -15.88
C PRO A 16 -10.35 -6.50 -15.18
N ARG A 17 -11.37 -7.33 -14.97
CA ARG A 17 -11.24 -8.60 -14.25
C ARG A 17 -10.09 -9.46 -14.78
N GLN A 18 -10.03 -9.68 -16.11
CA GLN A 18 -8.97 -10.51 -16.70
C GLN A 18 -7.58 -9.92 -16.46
N GLN A 19 -7.40 -8.62 -16.66
CA GLN A 19 -6.13 -7.95 -16.39
C GLN A 19 -5.67 -8.14 -14.94
N THR A 20 -6.60 -8.14 -13.99
CA THR A 20 -6.28 -8.34 -12.57
C THR A 20 -5.83 -9.78 -12.32
N PHE A 21 -6.48 -10.78 -12.92
CA PHE A 21 -6.04 -12.17 -12.83
C PHE A 21 -4.65 -12.38 -13.43
N ASP A 22 -4.41 -11.86 -14.64
CA ASP A 22 -3.11 -11.98 -15.33
C ASP A 22 -2.00 -11.34 -14.50
N PHE A 23 -2.27 -10.17 -13.93
CA PHE A 23 -1.32 -9.48 -13.02
C PHE A 23 -0.94 -10.36 -11.82
N TYR A 24 -1.91 -10.94 -11.11
CA TYR A 24 -1.60 -11.77 -9.93
C TYR A 24 -0.98 -13.11 -10.31
N ASP A 25 -1.16 -13.59 -11.55
CA ASP A 25 -0.44 -14.75 -12.09
C ASP A 25 1.05 -14.45 -12.27
N GLU A 26 1.40 -13.25 -12.73
CA GLU A 26 2.79 -12.79 -12.76
C GLU A 26 3.36 -12.63 -11.33
N ILE A 27 2.58 -12.06 -10.41
CA ILE A 27 2.99 -11.89 -9.02
C ILE A 27 3.26 -13.22 -8.31
N ALA A 28 2.50 -14.27 -8.62
CA ALA A 28 2.73 -15.60 -8.06
C ALA A 28 4.16 -16.11 -8.33
N ASN A 29 4.75 -15.72 -9.48
CA ASN A 29 6.10 -16.08 -9.87
C ASN A 29 7.18 -15.09 -9.44
N SER A 30 6.82 -13.96 -8.82
CA SER A 30 7.76 -12.93 -8.36
C SER A 30 8.41 -13.29 -7.03
N THR A 31 9.41 -12.51 -6.62
CA THR A 31 10.14 -12.68 -5.35
C THR A 31 9.49 -11.97 -4.15
N VAL A 32 8.25 -11.48 -4.28
CA VAL A 32 7.50 -10.89 -3.17
C VAL A 32 7.14 -11.94 -2.12
N ASP A 33 7.17 -11.57 -0.84
CA ASP A 33 6.88 -12.50 0.27
C ASP A 33 5.41 -12.44 0.70
N VAL A 34 4.82 -11.23 0.72
CA VAL A 34 3.47 -10.95 1.23
C VAL A 34 2.65 -10.26 0.15
N VAL A 35 1.41 -10.69 -0.06
CA VAL A 35 0.49 -10.06 -1.02
C VAL A 35 -0.81 -9.66 -0.34
N TYR A 36 -1.15 -8.38 -0.44
CA TYR A 36 -2.41 -7.85 0.04
C TYR A 36 -3.45 -7.88 -1.07
N LEU A 37 -4.62 -8.43 -0.79
CA LEU A 37 -5.72 -8.64 -1.75
C LEU A 37 -7.01 -7.96 -1.31
N GLY A 38 -7.81 -7.54 -2.26
CA GLY A 38 -9.15 -7.01 -2.03
C GLY A 38 -9.33 -5.60 -2.61
N GLU A 39 -10.57 -5.21 -2.78
CA GLU A 39 -10.92 -3.84 -3.16
C GLU A 39 -10.92 -2.95 -1.92
N THR A 40 -9.93 -2.07 -1.82
CA THR A 40 -9.74 -1.19 -0.65
C THR A 40 -10.29 0.21 -0.86
N VAL A 41 -10.34 0.68 -2.11
CA VAL A 41 -10.62 2.09 -2.42
C VAL A 41 -12.11 2.39 -2.47
N CYS A 42 -12.89 1.61 -3.21
CA CYS A 42 -14.27 1.99 -3.47
C CYS A 42 -15.24 0.81 -3.47
N ALA A 43 -16.22 0.82 -2.56
CA ALA A 43 -17.25 -0.21 -2.44
C ALA A 43 -18.09 -0.46 -3.72
N ARG A 44 -18.02 0.46 -4.67
CA ARG A 44 -18.76 0.38 -5.95
C ARG A 44 -18.01 -0.35 -7.05
N ARG A 45 -16.73 -0.67 -6.86
CA ARG A 45 -15.94 -1.43 -7.83
C ARG A 45 -16.27 -2.91 -7.72
N HIS A 46 -16.77 -3.53 -8.80
CA HIS A 46 -17.32 -4.89 -8.81
C HIS A 46 -16.77 -5.75 -9.96
N GLU A 47 -15.61 -5.39 -10.56
CA GLU A 47 -14.96 -6.25 -11.56
C GLU A 47 -14.58 -7.62 -10.98
N LEU A 48 -14.20 -7.65 -9.69
CA LEU A 48 -13.97 -8.88 -8.95
C LEU A 48 -14.93 -8.96 -7.77
N ASP A 49 -15.47 -10.15 -7.55
CA ASP A 49 -16.23 -10.48 -6.36
C ASP A 49 -15.36 -11.16 -5.27
N ALA A 50 -15.97 -11.52 -4.15
CA ALA A 50 -15.24 -12.17 -3.05
C ALA A 50 -14.67 -13.54 -3.46
N SER A 51 -15.34 -14.29 -4.36
CA SER A 51 -14.87 -15.61 -4.81
C SER A 51 -13.66 -15.47 -5.73
N ASP A 52 -13.59 -14.41 -6.53
CA ASP A 52 -12.44 -14.10 -7.37
C ASP A 52 -11.20 -13.80 -6.51
N TRP A 53 -11.36 -12.95 -5.48
CA TRP A 53 -10.27 -12.65 -4.55
C TRP A 53 -9.78 -13.89 -3.79
N LEU A 54 -10.69 -14.76 -3.37
CA LEU A 54 -10.32 -16.03 -2.72
C LEU A 54 -9.57 -16.96 -3.68
N THR A 55 -9.97 -17.03 -4.95
CA THR A 55 -9.31 -17.83 -5.99
C THR A 55 -7.89 -17.34 -6.24
N ILE A 56 -7.70 -16.02 -6.38
CA ILE A 56 -6.38 -15.40 -6.50
C ILE A 56 -5.53 -15.71 -5.25
N GLY A 57 -6.12 -15.56 -4.06
CA GLY A 57 -5.42 -15.83 -2.81
C GLY A 57 -4.95 -17.28 -2.67
N GLN A 58 -5.79 -18.26 -3.00
CA GLN A 58 -5.41 -19.67 -3.01
C GLN A 58 -4.23 -19.97 -3.95
N LYS A 59 -4.24 -19.36 -5.13
CA LYS A 59 -3.15 -19.49 -6.11
C LYS A 59 -1.83 -18.91 -5.59
N LEU A 60 -1.87 -17.73 -4.98
CA LEU A 60 -0.71 -17.10 -4.36
C LEU A 60 -0.19 -17.90 -3.16
N GLN A 61 -1.08 -18.43 -2.32
CA GLN A 61 -0.70 -19.32 -1.20
C GLN A 61 -0.05 -20.60 -1.70
N ALA A 62 -0.56 -21.20 -2.78
CA ALA A 62 0.04 -22.38 -3.40
C ALA A 62 1.45 -22.07 -3.97
N ALA A 63 1.69 -20.81 -4.39
CA ALA A 63 3.01 -20.32 -4.80
C ALA A 63 3.91 -19.91 -3.59
N GLY A 64 3.50 -20.19 -2.35
CA GLY A 64 4.28 -19.93 -1.13
C GLY A 64 4.21 -18.49 -0.61
N LYS A 65 3.27 -17.64 -1.10
CA LYS A 65 3.10 -16.27 -0.62
C LYS A 65 2.26 -16.21 0.65
N GLU A 66 2.61 -15.30 1.57
CA GLU A 66 1.71 -14.88 2.64
C GLU A 66 0.61 -14.01 2.03
N VAL A 67 -0.66 -14.37 2.21
CA VAL A 67 -1.80 -13.62 1.69
C VAL A 67 -2.53 -12.92 2.82
N VAL A 68 -2.78 -11.63 2.66
CA VAL A 68 -3.54 -10.78 3.60
C VAL A 68 -4.71 -10.16 2.85
N TYR A 69 -5.93 -10.34 3.36
CA TYR A 69 -7.11 -9.69 2.76
C TYR A 69 -7.34 -8.32 3.39
N SER A 70 -7.42 -7.29 2.55
CA SER A 70 -7.56 -5.90 2.97
C SER A 70 -9.02 -5.49 3.05
N SER A 71 -9.41 -4.83 4.13
CA SER A 71 -10.72 -4.17 4.21
C SER A 71 -10.73 -2.90 3.35
N GLN A 72 -11.92 -2.41 3.04
CA GLN A 72 -12.09 -1.09 2.47
C GLN A 72 -11.64 0.00 3.47
N VAL A 73 -11.23 1.14 2.94
CA VAL A 73 -10.85 2.33 3.72
C VAL A 73 -12.05 3.08 4.29
N LEU A 74 -13.22 2.92 3.67
CA LEU A 74 -14.50 3.45 4.14
C LEU A 74 -15.53 2.33 4.10
N LEU A 75 -16.04 1.93 5.25
CA LEU A 75 -17.14 0.99 5.41
C LEU A 75 -18.43 1.79 5.65
N GLU A 76 -19.19 2.03 4.57
CA GLU A 76 -20.35 2.93 4.59
C GLU A 76 -21.69 2.22 4.82
N SER A 77 -21.74 0.90 4.71
CA SER A 77 -22.98 0.14 4.73
C SER A 77 -22.87 -1.24 5.39
N GLU A 78 -24.01 -1.79 5.79
CA GLU A 78 -24.06 -3.16 6.29
C GLU A 78 -23.64 -4.21 5.23
N SER A 79 -23.82 -3.90 3.95
CA SER A 79 -23.34 -4.78 2.88
C SER A 79 -21.80 -4.83 2.83
N ASP A 80 -21.11 -3.72 3.12
CA ASP A 80 -19.66 -3.67 3.20
C ASP A 80 -19.18 -4.48 4.40
N ILE A 81 -19.87 -4.37 5.54
CA ILE A 81 -19.58 -5.16 6.74
C ILE A 81 -19.78 -6.66 6.47
N ARG A 82 -20.85 -7.07 5.79
CA ARG A 82 -21.07 -8.49 5.43
C ARG A 82 -19.98 -9.01 4.49
N ARG A 83 -19.57 -8.19 3.50
CA ARG A 83 -18.47 -8.54 2.59
C ARG A 83 -17.17 -8.72 3.35
N LEU A 84 -16.84 -7.79 4.28
CA LEU A 84 -15.65 -7.92 5.11
C LEU A 84 -15.67 -9.19 5.96
N LYS A 85 -16.80 -9.49 6.62
CA LYS A 85 -16.94 -10.72 7.42
C LYS A 85 -16.76 -12.00 6.60
N SER A 86 -17.15 -12.01 5.31
CA SER A 86 -16.94 -13.17 4.45
C SER A 86 -15.45 -13.47 4.19
N LEU A 87 -14.57 -12.48 4.33
CA LEU A 87 -13.11 -12.64 4.22
C LEU A 87 -12.48 -13.22 5.51
N PHE A 88 -13.19 -13.26 6.63
CA PHE A 88 -12.64 -13.79 7.89
C PHE A 88 -12.54 -15.33 7.87
N ASN A 89 -13.39 -15.99 7.09
CA ASN A 89 -13.44 -17.43 7.04
C ASN A 89 -12.16 -18.01 6.44
N ASN A 90 -11.48 -18.88 7.21
CA ASN A 90 -10.26 -19.59 6.80
C ASN A 90 -9.01 -18.69 6.54
N ASN A 91 -9.05 -17.39 6.86
CA ASN A 91 -7.91 -16.51 6.72
C ASN A 91 -7.20 -16.32 8.07
N LYS A 92 -5.87 -16.31 8.02
CA LYS A 92 -5.03 -16.20 9.21
C LYS A 92 -5.16 -14.83 9.86
N TYR A 93 -5.25 -13.78 9.05
CA TYR A 93 -5.43 -12.37 9.45
C TYR A 93 -5.81 -11.50 8.27
N ILE A 94 -6.29 -10.29 8.56
CA ILE A 94 -6.71 -9.29 7.58
C ILE A 94 -5.90 -8.00 7.74
N GLU A 95 -5.94 -7.13 6.74
CA GLU A 95 -5.55 -5.72 6.90
C GLU A 95 -6.80 -4.89 7.22
N ALA A 96 -6.80 -4.24 8.37
CA ALA A 96 -7.86 -3.34 8.81
C ALA A 96 -7.51 -1.90 8.41
N ASN A 97 -8.28 -1.35 7.48
CA ASN A 97 -8.11 0.03 6.97
C ASN A 97 -9.15 1.01 7.53
N ASP A 98 -10.10 0.52 8.34
CA ASP A 98 -11.17 1.27 8.99
C ASP A 98 -11.34 0.76 10.42
N MET A 99 -11.78 1.62 11.35
CA MET A 99 -11.96 1.22 12.75
C MET A 99 -13.05 0.18 12.95
N SER A 100 -14.06 0.11 12.06
CA SER A 100 -15.04 -0.96 12.08
C SER A 100 -14.42 -2.33 11.78
N ALA A 101 -13.43 -2.36 10.85
CA ALA A 101 -12.66 -3.57 10.56
C ALA A 101 -11.81 -4.00 11.77
N VAL A 102 -11.18 -3.05 12.48
CA VAL A 102 -10.47 -3.33 13.74
C VAL A 102 -11.40 -3.94 14.78
N ASN A 103 -12.60 -3.35 14.97
CA ASN A 103 -13.56 -3.85 15.94
C ASN A 103 -14.00 -5.28 15.59
N LEU A 104 -14.38 -5.53 14.34
CA LEU A 104 -14.83 -6.84 13.88
C LEU A 104 -13.74 -7.91 14.00
N ALA A 105 -12.49 -7.59 13.67
CA ALA A 105 -11.37 -8.51 13.85
C ALA A 105 -11.14 -8.83 15.34
N THR A 106 -11.23 -7.82 16.21
CA THR A 106 -11.11 -7.99 17.67
C THR A 106 -12.23 -8.89 18.22
N GLU A 107 -13.49 -8.65 17.82
CA GLU A 107 -14.64 -9.49 18.22
C GLU A 107 -14.51 -10.94 17.76
N ALA A 108 -13.94 -11.14 16.56
CA ALA A 108 -13.68 -12.47 16.00
C ALA A 108 -12.41 -13.14 16.55
N SER A 109 -11.66 -12.48 17.44
CA SER A 109 -10.32 -12.91 17.89
C SER A 109 -9.36 -13.20 16.73
N LEU A 110 -9.52 -12.50 15.62
CA LEU A 110 -8.69 -12.59 14.44
C LEU A 110 -7.56 -11.56 14.51
N ALA A 111 -6.33 -11.99 14.38
CA ALA A 111 -5.19 -11.08 14.27
C ALA A 111 -5.33 -10.19 13.03
N PHE A 112 -4.74 -8.97 13.06
CA PHE A 112 -4.85 -8.06 11.93
C PHE A 112 -3.58 -7.23 11.72
N VAL A 113 -3.43 -6.74 10.50
CA VAL A 113 -2.48 -5.69 10.14
C VAL A 113 -3.20 -4.34 10.29
N ALA A 114 -2.67 -3.44 11.08
CA ALA A 114 -3.18 -2.07 11.19
C ALA A 114 -2.75 -1.28 9.95
N GLY A 115 -3.69 -1.04 9.03
CA GLY A 115 -3.45 -0.35 7.76
C GLY A 115 -3.11 1.13 7.95
N MET A 116 -2.45 1.74 6.95
CA MET A 116 -1.97 3.12 7.04
C MET A 116 -3.10 4.15 7.19
N THR A 117 -4.30 3.84 6.71
CA THR A 117 -5.47 4.73 6.78
C THR A 117 -6.09 4.84 8.18
N LEU A 118 -5.64 4.02 9.13
CA LEU A 118 -5.99 4.20 10.55
C LEU A 118 -5.30 5.40 11.19
N ASN A 119 -4.34 6.03 10.51
CA ASN A 119 -3.66 7.25 10.94
C ASN A 119 -3.04 7.13 12.35
N LEU A 120 -2.21 6.12 12.55
CA LEU A 120 -1.56 5.82 13.84
C LEU A 120 -0.18 6.48 13.91
N TYR A 121 -0.09 7.62 14.59
CA TYR A 121 1.11 8.47 14.64
C TYR A 121 1.81 8.49 16.01
N ASN A 122 1.38 7.71 16.99
CA ASN A 122 1.97 7.73 18.33
C ASN A 122 1.93 6.36 19.02
N GLU A 123 2.80 6.19 20.01
CA GLU A 123 2.95 4.94 20.75
C GLU A 123 1.65 4.46 21.43
N SER A 124 0.88 5.39 22.01
CA SER A 124 -0.34 5.02 22.73
C SER A 124 -1.38 4.41 21.82
N ALA A 125 -1.53 4.98 20.60
CA ALA A 125 -2.43 4.42 19.59
C ALA A 125 -1.92 3.05 19.10
N LEU A 126 -0.63 2.90 18.87
CA LEU A 126 -0.02 1.63 18.46
C LEU A 126 -0.14 0.56 19.54
N ALA A 127 0.10 0.91 20.81
CA ALA A 127 -0.09 0.01 21.95
C ALA A 127 -1.55 -0.43 22.10
N LEU A 128 -2.51 0.46 21.83
CA LEU A 128 -3.94 0.10 21.80
C LEU A 128 -4.24 -0.91 20.69
N MET A 129 -3.70 -0.69 19.48
CA MET A 129 -3.89 -1.63 18.37
C MET A 129 -3.28 -3.00 18.67
N ALA A 130 -2.07 -3.04 19.24
CA ALA A 130 -1.44 -4.29 19.67
C ALA A 130 -2.32 -5.05 20.69
N LYS A 131 -2.89 -4.36 21.69
CA LYS A 131 -3.83 -4.95 22.66
C LYS A 131 -5.12 -5.49 22.00
N LYS A 132 -5.53 -4.90 20.88
CA LYS A 132 -6.70 -5.35 20.11
C LYS A 132 -6.40 -6.51 19.17
N GLY A 133 -5.16 -6.96 19.05
CA GLY A 133 -4.75 -8.08 18.23
C GLY A 133 -4.00 -7.70 16.94
N ALA A 134 -3.57 -6.45 16.79
CA ALA A 134 -2.68 -6.08 15.69
C ALA A 134 -1.33 -6.81 15.82
N ILE A 135 -0.83 -7.35 14.71
CA ILE A 135 0.49 -8.02 14.62
C ILE A 135 1.49 -7.22 13.79
N ARG A 136 1.01 -6.31 12.96
CA ARG A 136 1.78 -5.45 12.07
C ARG A 136 1.13 -4.08 11.97
N TRP A 137 1.95 -3.06 11.83
CA TRP A 137 1.54 -1.68 11.60
C TRP A 137 2.11 -1.19 10.29
N VAL A 138 1.26 -0.67 9.40
CA VAL A 138 1.67 0.02 8.19
C VAL A 138 1.80 1.50 8.52
N ALA A 139 3.03 2.00 8.49
CA ALA A 139 3.33 3.38 8.86
C ALA A 139 2.68 4.37 7.87
N PRO A 140 2.07 5.47 8.37
CA PRO A 140 1.62 6.56 7.51
C PRO A 140 2.74 7.13 6.64
N VAL A 141 2.42 7.49 5.39
CA VAL A 141 3.40 7.91 4.38
C VAL A 141 4.07 9.24 4.70
N GLU A 142 3.47 10.06 5.57
CA GLU A 142 3.97 11.40 5.91
C GLU A 142 4.99 11.41 7.06
N LEU A 143 5.28 10.28 7.68
CA LEU A 143 6.27 10.21 8.76
C LEU A 143 7.68 10.50 8.24
N ASN A 144 8.37 11.45 8.87
CA ASN A 144 9.78 11.66 8.60
C ASN A 144 10.65 10.59 9.28
N SER A 145 11.93 10.52 8.91
CA SER A 145 12.87 9.51 9.40
C SER A 145 13.02 9.50 10.92
N ALA A 146 13.02 10.67 11.56
CA ALA A 146 13.15 10.77 13.02
C ALA A 146 11.93 10.18 13.73
N GLN A 147 10.73 10.56 13.31
CA GLN A 147 9.47 10.04 13.85
C GLN A 147 9.31 8.55 13.58
N LEU A 148 9.56 8.12 12.34
CA LEU A 148 9.48 6.71 11.94
C LEU A 148 10.45 5.87 12.77
N GLY A 149 11.74 6.23 12.83
CA GLY A 149 12.75 5.50 13.58
C GLY A 149 12.46 5.43 15.08
N TYR A 150 11.89 6.49 15.67
CA TYR A 150 11.43 6.48 17.03
C TYR A 150 10.29 5.46 17.25
N LEU A 151 9.22 5.53 16.46
CA LEU A 151 8.07 4.63 16.60
C LEU A 151 8.42 3.17 16.32
N VAL A 152 9.24 2.90 15.28
CA VAL A 152 9.71 1.53 14.98
C VAL A 152 10.38 0.90 16.20
N ARG A 153 11.29 1.62 16.85
CA ARG A 153 11.97 1.14 18.07
C ARG A 153 11.00 0.96 19.24
N ALA A 154 10.07 1.89 19.42
CA ALA A 154 9.08 1.83 20.49
C ALA A 154 8.17 0.60 20.44
N VAL A 155 7.79 0.16 19.22
CA VAL A 155 6.87 -0.97 19.04
C VAL A 155 7.55 -2.29 18.66
N ALA A 156 8.87 -2.32 18.54
CA ALA A 156 9.64 -3.46 18.01
C ALA A 156 9.36 -4.82 18.70
N SER A 157 8.96 -4.80 19.97
CA SER A 157 8.62 -6.01 20.74
C SER A 157 7.17 -6.49 20.57
N THR A 158 6.30 -5.68 19.98
CA THR A 158 4.84 -5.93 19.93
C THR A 158 4.27 -5.95 18.52
N LEU A 159 4.82 -5.16 17.60
CA LEU A 159 4.34 -5.01 16.24
C LEU A 159 5.49 -5.11 15.23
N GLU A 160 5.27 -5.80 14.14
CA GLU A 160 6.11 -5.60 12.95
C GLU A 160 5.79 -4.23 12.35
N THR A 161 6.82 -3.53 11.86
CA THR A 161 6.60 -2.29 11.10
C THR A 161 6.74 -2.56 9.61
N GLU A 162 5.75 -2.11 8.86
CA GLU A 162 5.71 -2.10 7.41
C GLU A 162 5.71 -0.66 6.90
N VAL A 163 6.54 -0.35 5.89
CA VAL A 163 6.69 0.99 5.31
C VAL A 163 6.31 0.98 3.85
N PHE A 164 5.48 1.95 3.42
CA PHE A 164 5.19 2.19 2.01
C PHE A 164 6.46 2.70 1.32
N ALA A 165 7.07 1.87 0.50
CA ALA A 165 8.40 2.13 -0.05
C ALA A 165 8.38 2.46 -1.54
N PHE A 166 7.29 2.15 -2.28
CA PHE A 166 7.22 2.41 -3.71
C PHE A 166 5.79 2.60 -4.21
N GLY A 167 5.60 3.60 -5.09
CA GLY A 167 4.36 3.88 -5.81
C GLY A 167 3.76 5.26 -5.51
N ARG A 168 2.62 5.59 -6.13
CA ARG A 168 1.88 6.81 -5.81
C ARG A 168 1.30 6.70 -4.39
N MET A 169 1.65 7.65 -3.54
CA MET A 169 1.22 7.66 -2.14
C MET A 169 -0.28 7.93 -2.03
N PRO A 170 -1.06 7.10 -1.33
CA PRO A 170 -2.44 7.41 -0.99
C PRO A 170 -2.46 8.55 0.05
N LEU A 171 -2.99 9.71 -0.32
CA LEU A 171 -2.96 10.91 0.51
C LEU A 171 -4.27 11.15 1.27
N ALA A 172 -5.41 10.92 0.61
CA ALA A 172 -6.72 11.11 1.23
C ALA A 172 -7.80 10.26 0.56
N TYR A 173 -8.87 10.00 1.32
CA TYR A 173 -10.08 9.33 0.85
C TYR A 173 -11.31 10.15 1.20
N SER A 174 -12.28 10.17 0.30
CA SER A 174 -13.53 10.93 0.47
C SER A 174 -14.73 10.03 0.17
N ALA A 175 -15.83 10.22 0.89
CA ALA A 175 -17.09 9.58 0.53
C ALA A 175 -17.64 10.07 -0.82
N ARG A 176 -17.01 11.07 -1.44
CA ARG A 176 -17.35 11.63 -2.77
C ARG A 176 -16.40 11.09 -3.82
N CYS A 177 -16.93 10.63 -4.96
CA CYS A 177 -16.10 10.17 -6.08
C CYS A 177 -15.62 11.36 -6.92
N PHE A 178 -14.33 11.65 -6.85
CA PHE A 178 -13.71 12.75 -7.61
C PHE A 178 -13.74 12.48 -9.12
N SER A 179 -13.46 11.24 -9.55
CA SER A 179 -13.48 10.86 -10.96
C SER A 179 -14.87 11.04 -11.59
N ALA A 180 -15.95 10.65 -10.90
CA ALA A 180 -17.32 10.87 -11.36
C ALA A 180 -17.66 12.37 -11.37
N ARG A 181 -17.23 13.11 -10.35
CA ARG A 181 -17.46 14.55 -10.24
C ARG A 181 -16.78 15.34 -11.36
N HIS A 182 -15.58 14.95 -11.74
CA HIS A 182 -14.82 15.58 -12.83
C HIS A 182 -15.61 15.60 -14.15
N ILE A 183 -16.39 14.57 -14.43
CA ILE A 183 -17.23 14.46 -15.64
C ILE A 183 -18.71 14.78 -15.37
N ASN A 184 -19.03 15.47 -14.27
CA ASN A 184 -20.40 15.88 -13.89
C ASN A 184 -21.37 14.69 -13.71
N ARG A 185 -20.91 13.52 -13.26
CA ARG A 185 -21.74 12.34 -13.00
C ARG A 185 -21.94 12.07 -11.52
N GLN A 186 -23.04 11.38 -11.19
CA GLN A 186 -23.26 10.87 -9.84
C GLN A 186 -22.41 9.62 -9.60
N LYS A 187 -21.94 9.42 -8.37
CA LYS A 187 -21.15 8.24 -7.93
C LYS A 187 -21.82 6.91 -8.31
N ASP A 188 -23.15 6.89 -8.31
CA ASP A 188 -23.96 5.68 -8.49
C ASP A 188 -24.51 5.50 -9.92
N SER A 189 -24.02 6.25 -10.90
CA SER A 189 -24.48 6.18 -12.31
C SER A 189 -24.12 4.88 -13.05
N GLY A 190 -23.38 3.96 -12.41
CA GLY A 190 -22.97 2.68 -13.00
C GLY A 190 -21.89 2.77 -14.09
N GLN A 191 -21.39 3.96 -14.38
CA GLN A 191 -20.33 4.19 -15.35
C GLN A 191 -19.02 4.47 -14.61
N PHE A 192 -18.15 3.48 -14.58
CA PHE A 192 -16.89 3.53 -13.85
C PHE A 192 -15.78 4.19 -14.67
N VAL A 193 -15.71 5.52 -14.65
CA VAL A 193 -14.65 6.32 -15.30
C VAL A 193 -13.24 5.88 -14.89
N CYS A 194 -13.10 5.30 -13.71
CA CYS A 194 -11.82 4.78 -13.24
C CYS A 194 -11.32 3.55 -14.00
N LEU A 195 -12.17 2.85 -14.79
CA LEU A 195 -11.71 1.84 -15.75
C LEU A 195 -10.99 2.46 -16.95
N ASP A 196 -11.43 3.66 -17.36
CA ASP A 196 -10.84 4.38 -18.50
C ASP A 196 -9.49 5.02 -18.13
N THR A 197 -9.19 5.11 -16.82
CA THR A 197 -7.97 5.71 -16.28
C THR A 197 -7.27 4.73 -15.33
N PRO A 198 -6.64 3.65 -15.86
CA PRO A 198 -6.10 2.55 -15.07
C PRO A 198 -4.95 2.94 -14.13
N GLN A 199 -4.45 4.17 -14.22
CA GLN A 199 -3.41 4.74 -13.37
C GLN A 199 -3.88 6.03 -12.64
N GLY A 200 -5.20 6.29 -12.65
CA GLY A 200 -5.77 7.53 -12.13
C GLY A 200 -5.72 8.68 -13.11
N LEU A 201 -6.30 9.81 -12.73
CA LEU A 201 -6.41 11.03 -13.52
C LEU A 201 -5.55 12.13 -12.89
N ASP A 202 -4.52 12.58 -13.59
CA ASP A 202 -3.65 13.63 -13.10
C ASP A 202 -4.34 14.99 -13.13
N VAL A 203 -4.17 15.76 -12.06
CA VAL A 203 -4.67 17.10 -11.87
C VAL A 203 -3.51 18.08 -11.88
N TYR A 204 -3.67 19.17 -12.59
CA TYR A 204 -2.66 20.22 -12.74
C TYR A 204 -3.11 21.50 -12.07
N THR A 205 -2.16 22.32 -11.62
CA THR A 205 -2.39 23.68 -11.17
C THR A 205 -2.76 24.58 -12.33
N GLN A 206 -3.17 25.83 -12.05
CA GLN A 206 -3.44 26.83 -13.10
C GLN A 206 -2.19 27.18 -13.94
N ASP A 207 -1.01 27.00 -13.34
CA ASP A 207 0.28 27.20 -14.01
C ASP A 207 0.76 25.94 -14.76
N ASN A 208 -0.14 24.94 -14.90
CA ASN A 208 0.10 23.67 -15.59
C ASN A 208 1.18 22.79 -14.95
N GLU A 209 1.38 22.91 -13.63
CA GLU A 209 2.27 22.02 -12.88
C GLU A 209 1.49 20.80 -12.36
N PRO A 210 2.06 19.58 -12.44
CA PRO A 210 1.43 18.38 -11.89
C PRO A 210 1.25 18.51 -10.37
N PHE A 211 0.03 18.24 -9.86
CA PHE A 211 -0.30 18.47 -8.45
C PHE A 211 -0.74 17.20 -7.72
N LEU A 212 -1.78 16.54 -8.18
CA LEU A 212 -2.36 15.33 -7.59
C LEU A 212 -2.81 14.36 -8.66
N THR A 213 -3.08 13.11 -8.26
CA THR A 213 -3.77 12.12 -9.09
C THR A 213 -5.08 11.72 -8.41
N LEU A 214 -6.19 11.79 -9.13
CA LEU A 214 -7.51 11.34 -8.69
C LEU A 214 -7.74 9.90 -9.11
N ASN A 215 -8.17 9.06 -8.17
CA ASN A 215 -8.46 7.66 -8.41
C ASN A 215 -9.77 7.26 -7.69
N GLY A 216 -10.89 7.55 -8.32
CA GLY A 216 -12.21 7.34 -7.71
C GLY A 216 -12.44 8.27 -6.53
N ILE A 217 -12.53 7.70 -5.33
CA ILE A 217 -12.67 8.45 -4.06
C ILE A 217 -11.33 8.82 -3.42
N GLN A 218 -10.23 8.34 -4.00
CA GLN A 218 -8.87 8.51 -3.50
C GLN A 218 -8.16 9.66 -4.21
N THR A 219 -7.40 10.45 -3.46
CA THR A 219 -6.36 11.33 -3.99
C THR A 219 -5.00 10.71 -3.72
N GLN A 220 -4.13 10.73 -4.71
CA GLN A 220 -2.77 10.22 -4.64
C GLN A 220 -1.76 11.30 -4.96
N SER A 221 -0.51 11.07 -4.60
CA SER A 221 0.60 11.89 -5.08
C SER A 221 0.71 11.79 -6.61
N VAL A 222 1.02 12.89 -7.28
CA VAL A 222 1.31 12.88 -8.71
C VAL A 222 2.66 12.22 -9.02
N LYS A 223 3.60 12.28 -8.08
CA LYS A 223 4.90 11.60 -8.14
C LYS A 223 4.85 10.23 -7.46
N SER A 224 5.76 9.34 -7.84
CA SER A 224 5.94 8.04 -7.22
C SER A 224 6.91 8.15 -6.05
N CYS A 225 6.47 7.80 -4.84
CA CYS A 225 7.38 7.52 -3.75
C CYS A 225 8.36 6.42 -4.19
N ASP A 226 9.64 6.61 -3.93
CA ASP A 226 10.66 5.61 -4.21
C ASP A 226 11.76 5.68 -3.15
N LEU A 227 11.76 4.69 -2.27
CA LEU A 227 12.70 4.58 -1.16
C LEU A 227 13.78 3.52 -1.41
N LEU A 228 14.03 3.12 -2.67
CA LEU A 228 15.09 2.15 -3.01
C LEU A 228 16.45 2.57 -2.46
N ALA A 229 16.81 3.86 -2.63
CA ALA A 229 18.06 4.39 -2.11
C ALA A 229 18.06 4.55 -0.58
N ASP A 230 16.90 4.55 0.06
CA ASP A 230 16.73 4.71 1.50
C ASP A 230 16.58 3.38 2.25
N ILE A 231 16.61 2.22 1.56
CA ILE A 231 16.48 0.90 2.17
C ILE A 231 17.45 0.71 3.35
N PRO A 232 18.75 1.04 3.26
CA PRO A 232 19.66 0.87 4.39
C PRO A 232 19.22 1.62 5.64
N LEU A 233 18.72 2.85 5.50
CA LEU A 233 18.18 3.64 6.60
C LEU A 233 16.96 2.98 7.25
N LEU A 234 16.04 2.46 6.44
CA LEU A 234 14.84 1.77 6.93
C LEU A 234 15.19 0.49 7.69
N LEU A 235 16.17 -0.27 7.19
CA LEU A 235 16.66 -1.48 7.85
C LEU A 235 17.36 -1.17 9.18
N ASP A 236 18.13 -0.08 9.25
CA ASP A 236 18.79 0.37 10.49
C ASP A 236 17.77 0.77 11.55
N PHE A 237 16.64 1.34 11.18
CA PHE A 237 15.53 1.58 12.11
C PHE A 237 14.89 0.31 12.64
N GLY A 238 15.02 -0.83 11.93
CA GLY A 238 14.42 -2.11 12.26
C GLY A 238 13.08 -2.38 11.54
N VAL A 239 12.80 -1.68 10.44
CA VAL A 239 11.66 -1.97 9.56
C VAL A 239 11.72 -3.41 9.08
N LYS A 240 10.58 -4.13 9.15
CA LYS A 240 10.49 -5.57 8.85
C LYS A 240 9.88 -5.87 7.48
N VAL A 241 9.09 -4.96 6.93
CA VAL A 241 8.40 -5.16 5.66
C VAL A 241 8.44 -3.86 4.83
N LEU A 242 8.81 -3.97 3.55
CA LEU A 242 8.78 -2.87 2.58
C LEU A 242 7.63 -3.11 1.61
N ARG A 243 6.69 -2.15 1.56
CA ARG A 243 5.49 -2.24 0.72
C ARG A 243 5.70 -1.60 -0.63
N ILE A 244 5.44 -2.37 -1.68
CA ILE A 244 5.38 -1.91 -3.06
C ILE A 244 3.90 -1.80 -3.45
N SER A 245 3.47 -0.62 -3.90
CA SER A 245 2.12 -0.44 -4.44
C SER A 245 2.05 -0.94 -5.88
N PRO A 246 1.04 -1.75 -6.25
CA PRO A 246 0.84 -2.17 -7.64
C PRO A 246 0.74 -0.98 -8.59
N GLN A 247 1.32 -1.13 -9.76
CA GLN A 247 1.14 -0.21 -10.90
C GLN A 247 0.85 -1.03 -12.17
N ALA A 248 0.24 -0.41 -13.18
CA ALA A 248 -0.25 -1.10 -14.36
C ALA A 248 0.84 -1.78 -15.20
N GLN A 249 2.08 -1.35 -15.07
CA GLN A 249 3.23 -1.88 -15.79
C GLN A 249 4.43 -2.00 -14.85
N HIS A 250 5.33 -2.93 -15.13
CA HIS A 250 6.65 -3.06 -14.50
C HIS A 250 6.64 -3.41 -13.00
N THR A 251 5.51 -3.73 -12.36
CA THR A 251 5.50 -4.10 -10.93
C THR A 251 6.44 -5.27 -10.62
N PRO A 252 6.48 -6.38 -11.39
CA PRO A 252 7.44 -7.46 -11.14
C PRO A 252 8.90 -6.99 -11.22
N ALA A 253 9.24 -6.16 -12.20
CA ALA A 253 10.61 -5.62 -12.33
C ALA A 253 11.02 -4.74 -11.14
N ILE A 254 10.09 -3.96 -10.59
CA ILE A 254 10.32 -3.18 -9.36
C ILE A 254 10.54 -4.11 -8.17
N ILE A 255 9.74 -5.16 -8.02
CA ILE A 255 9.91 -6.17 -6.95
C ILE A 255 11.32 -6.77 -7.01
N GLU A 256 11.80 -7.12 -8.21
CA GLU A 256 13.14 -7.68 -8.38
C GLU A 256 14.25 -6.68 -8.02
N LEU A 257 14.08 -5.38 -8.28
CA LEU A 257 15.05 -4.37 -7.85
C LEU A 257 15.11 -4.26 -6.32
N PHE A 258 13.95 -4.21 -5.65
CA PHE A 258 13.89 -4.21 -4.18
C PHE A 258 14.53 -5.48 -3.59
N ARG A 259 14.23 -6.64 -4.16
CA ARG A 259 14.82 -7.93 -3.74
C ARG A 259 16.33 -7.92 -3.93
N ALA A 260 16.82 -7.45 -5.07
CA ALA A 260 18.26 -7.39 -5.35
C ALA A 260 19.02 -6.50 -4.35
N VAL A 261 18.41 -5.39 -3.91
CA VAL A 261 18.98 -4.53 -2.85
C VAL A 261 18.99 -5.27 -1.50
N LEU A 262 17.87 -5.89 -1.12
CA LEU A 262 17.78 -6.65 0.15
C LEU A 262 18.74 -7.84 0.21
N ASP A 263 19.02 -8.46 -0.94
CA ASP A 263 19.97 -9.57 -1.08
C ASP A 263 21.43 -9.08 -1.23
N ASN A 264 21.68 -7.78 -1.19
CA ASN A 264 22.99 -7.15 -1.45
C ASN A 264 23.60 -7.50 -2.82
N LYS A 265 22.78 -7.71 -3.84
CA LYS A 265 23.18 -7.99 -5.22
C LYS A 265 23.41 -6.74 -6.06
N ILE A 266 22.83 -5.61 -5.64
CA ILE A 266 22.94 -4.32 -6.29
C ILE A 266 22.97 -3.22 -5.23
N GLU A 267 23.72 -2.17 -5.49
CA GLU A 267 23.76 -0.98 -4.63
C GLU A 267 22.42 -0.23 -4.66
N PRO A 268 21.92 0.28 -3.50
CA PRO A 268 20.62 0.96 -3.42
C PRO A 268 20.47 2.12 -4.42
N GLN A 269 21.50 2.93 -4.58
CA GLN A 269 21.48 4.06 -5.54
C GLN A 269 21.45 3.58 -6.99
N GLU A 270 22.12 2.49 -7.32
CA GLU A 270 22.05 1.90 -8.66
C GLU A 270 20.65 1.34 -8.95
N ALA A 271 20.03 0.64 -7.99
CA ALA A 271 18.66 0.16 -8.10
C ALA A 271 17.68 1.32 -8.32
N PHE A 272 17.81 2.40 -7.55
CA PHE A 272 17.03 3.63 -7.72
C PHE A 272 17.17 4.21 -9.14
N ASN A 273 18.38 4.25 -9.68
CA ASN A 273 18.63 4.74 -11.04
C ASN A 273 17.99 3.83 -12.10
N ARG A 274 18.09 2.50 -11.92
CA ARG A 274 17.44 1.52 -12.83
C ARG A 274 15.92 1.62 -12.79
N ALA A 275 15.33 1.91 -11.63
CA ALA A 275 13.89 2.10 -11.49
C ALA A 275 13.36 3.32 -12.29
N ASN A 276 14.20 4.23 -12.74
CA ASN A 276 13.81 5.48 -13.41
C ASN A 276 12.91 5.25 -14.65
N SER A 277 13.20 4.23 -15.44
CA SER A 277 12.40 3.86 -16.63
C SER A 277 11.19 2.99 -16.29
N LEU A 278 11.05 2.53 -15.06
CA LEU A 278 9.99 1.62 -14.61
C LEU A 278 8.90 2.33 -13.81
N ARG A 279 9.16 3.53 -13.29
CA ARG A 279 8.18 4.33 -12.55
C ARG A 279 7.12 4.91 -13.47
N LEU A 280 5.90 5.03 -12.98
CA LEU A 280 4.80 5.73 -13.68
C LEU A 280 5.01 7.25 -13.74
N ALA A 281 5.75 7.80 -12.78
CA ALA A 281 5.96 9.23 -12.63
C ALA A 281 7.34 9.49 -12.01
N ALA A 282 7.76 10.76 -11.99
CA ALA A 282 8.99 11.17 -11.33
C ALA A 282 9.05 10.71 -9.87
N ALA A 283 10.24 10.37 -9.38
CA ALA A 283 10.43 9.94 -8.01
C ALA A 283 10.23 11.07 -7.00
N CYS A 284 9.81 10.71 -5.77
CA CYS A 284 9.86 11.57 -4.59
C CYS A 284 10.14 10.73 -3.33
N ASN A 285 10.74 11.34 -2.30
CA ASN A 285 10.97 10.77 -0.97
C ASN A 285 10.97 11.84 0.12
N GLY A 286 10.42 13.02 -0.19
CA GLY A 286 10.54 14.20 0.63
C GLY A 286 10.04 14.02 2.07
N TYR A 287 8.93 13.33 2.29
CA TYR A 287 8.41 13.09 3.62
C TYR A 287 9.43 12.38 4.53
N LEU A 288 10.07 11.32 4.05
CA LEU A 288 11.08 10.60 4.84
C LEU A 288 12.23 11.52 5.27
N HIS A 289 12.57 12.51 4.44
CA HIS A 289 13.67 13.46 4.65
C HIS A 289 13.23 14.80 5.25
N ASP A 290 12.05 14.88 5.85
CA ASP A 290 11.50 16.11 6.47
C ASP A 290 11.41 17.29 5.48
N LYS A 291 10.95 16.98 4.25
CA LYS A 291 10.71 17.92 3.15
C LYS A 291 9.30 17.81 2.63
N ALA A 292 8.92 18.68 1.70
CA ALA A 292 7.64 18.55 1.01
C ALA A 292 7.53 17.18 0.33
N GLY A 293 6.36 16.54 0.40
CA GLY A 293 6.19 15.15 -0.03
C GLY A 293 6.55 14.88 -1.49
N LEU A 294 6.48 15.90 -2.36
CA LEU A 294 6.84 15.80 -3.77
C LEU A 294 8.34 16.07 -4.04
N ASP A 295 9.12 16.42 -3.04
CA ASP A 295 10.54 16.63 -3.21
C ASP A 295 11.28 15.30 -3.38
N LEU A 296 12.36 15.34 -4.13
CA LEU A 296 13.33 14.26 -4.20
C LEU A 296 14.63 14.72 -3.53
N VAL A 297 14.99 14.03 -2.46
CA VAL A 297 16.22 14.26 -1.69
C VAL A 297 17.22 13.16 -2.02
N ALA A 298 18.43 13.52 -2.33
CA ALA A 298 19.51 12.54 -2.52
C ALA A 298 19.79 11.84 -1.18
N SER A 299 19.67 10.52 -1.16
CA SER A 299 19.95 9.72 0.03
C SER A 299 21.45 9.84 0.34
N ARG A 300 21.78 10.41 1.49
CA ARG A 300 23.17 10.46 1.96
C ARG A 300 23.42 9.12 2.65
N HIS A 301 24.39 8.35 2.15
CA HIS A 301 24.94 7.27 2.96
C HIS A 301 25.44 7.89 4.28
N VAL A 302 24.79 7.55 5.38
CA VAL A 302 25.37 7.78 6.69
C VAL A 302 26.48 6.75 6.81
N GLY A 303 27.65 7.11 6.27
CA GLY A 303 28.88 6.39 6.53
C GLY A 303 29.11 6.44 8.05
N SER A 304 29.33 5.29 8.62
CA SER A 304 29.71 5.00 10.00
C SER A 304 30.41 6.15 10.72
N TYR A 305 29.79 6.65 11.79
CA TYR A 305 30.50 7.31 12.88
C TYR A 305 30.90 6.26 13.90
#